data_2ff748c54ee46ab77867a3b3f05e0329
#
_entry.id   2ff748c54ee46ab77867a3b3f05e0329
#
_cell.length_a   1.000
_cell.length_b   1.000
_cell.length_c   1.000
_cell.angle_alpha   90.00
_cell.angle_beta   90.00
_cell.angle_gamma   90.00
#
_symmetry.space_group_name_H-M   'P 1'
#
loop_
_entity.id
_entity.type
_entity.pdbx_description
1 polymer ?
#
loop_
_entity_poly.entity_id
_entity_poly.type
_entity_poly.pdbx_seq_one_letter_code
_entity_poly.pdbx_strand_id
1 'polypeptide(L)'
;MADVEIYQSGSLTIAKAGGQQIAACQIQGNARALFKAAIDAVPSGGSLNIGKGRYVFSAPYAFPLDPDGSNLFYCSIPIIDKGMHITGAGVGQTILQLAPGQRREGRHVALMLVRGKRGFDLGYSSFGLRGITFEGASSQQNLSEQPYDGEGLLLVGSQRSNGIFENLEFRNSHAAGMYLGNNGSGPGTNETVRNVIARNCAAEGIMLDTNKGSSVSDCQAWGCRVGLFLNGNDDWQKRGSDNVTATRIKTDSQITCWQVNDFSLSQIEMDCSKAASSYGFVVRDGNGTIKNSVLKSDPTKASSYGGATYFYEQARVLLEACQIEGYFGVHAVGKSYAEAKDCNITAPGGCFCTTDPNPVQSTIIAQGCTCSGLKKALQSGSTFEER
;
A
#
# COMPACT_ATOMS: atom_id res chain seq x y z
N MET A 1 7.22 11.66 31.61
CA MET A 1 6.94 10.29 31.10
C MET A 1 8.30 9.63 30.92
N ALA A 2 8.46 8.37 31.30
CA ALA A 2 9.73 7.69 31.12
C ALA A 2 9.97 7.46 29.62
N ASP A 3 11.07 8.01 29.09
CA ASP A 3 11.50 7.74 27.71
C ASP A 3 11.97 6.29 27.63
N VAL A 4 11.45 5.57 26.64
CA VAL A 4 11.91 4.21 26.34
C VAL A 4 12.79 4.25 25.11
N GLU A 5 13.96 3.65 25.20
CA GLU A 5 14.93 3.62 24.12
C GLU A 5 15.48 2.22 23.87
N ILE A 6 15.76 1.93 22.59
CA ILE A 6 16.50 0.74 22.15
C ILE A 6 17.74 1.21 21.39
N TYR A 7 18.91 0.67 21.71
CA TYR A 7 20.15 1.00 21.00
C TYR A 7 21.14 -0.16 21.02
N GLN A 8 22.14 -0.09 20.15
CA GLN A 8 23.24 -1.05 20.10
C GLN A 8 24.48 -0.47 20.76
N SER A 9 25.11 -1.24 21.63
CA SER A 9 26.36 -0.85 22.33
C SER A 9 27.25 -2.06 22.49
N GLY A 10 28.47 -1.97 21.99
CA GLY A 10 29.39 -3.12 21.93
C GLY A 10 28.78 -4.27 21.15
N SER A 11 28.64 -5.44 21.74
CA SER A 11 28.04 -6.63 21.17
C SER A 11 26.52 -6.78 21.48
N LEU A 12 25.94 -5.84 22.22
CA LEU A 12 24.60 -5.95 22.75
C LEU A 12 23.63 -4.95 22.10
N THR A 13 22.38 -5.39 21.96
CA THR A 13 21.20 -4.55 21.83
C THR A 13 20.58 -4.39 23.21
N ILE A 14 20.34 -3.16 23.64
CA ILE A 14 19.88 -2.81 24.98
C ILE A 14 18.57 -2.04 24.89
N ALA A 15 17.62 -2.34 25.76
CA ALA A 15 16.42 -1.54 25.98
C ALA A 15 16.48 -0.90 27.38
N LYS A 16 16.15 0.41 27.44
CA LYS A 16 16.06 1.17 28.68
C LYS A 16 14.71 1.86 28.82
N ALA A 17 14.25 2.01 30.06
CA ALA A 17 13.10 2.82 30.41
C ALA A 17 13.47 3.71 31.61
N GLY A 18 13.27 5.04 31.50
CA GLY A 18 13.70 5.98 32.53
C GLY A 18 15.19 5.88 32.88
N GLY A 19 16.07 5.60 31.92
CA GLY A 19 17.50 5.42 32.10
C GLY A 19 17.94 4.04 32.62
N GLN A 20 17.04 3.19 33.11
CA GLN A 20 17.34 1.86 33.60
C GLN A 20 17.23 0.81 32.52
N GLN A 21 18.20 -0.12 32.46
CA GLN A 21 18.15 -1.26 31.55
C GLN A 21 17.03 -2.22 31.94
N ILE A 22 16.13 -2.51 30.99
CA ILE A 22 15.00 -3.43 31.18
C ILE A 22 15.17 -4.74 30.41
N ALA A 23 15.95 -4.73 29.32
CA ALA A 23 16.28 -5.93 28.55
C ALA A 23 17.57 -5.76 27.77
N ALA A 24 18.21 -6.88 27.41
CA ALA A 24 19.33 -6.92 26.48
C ALA A 24 19.37 -8.23 25.68
N CYS A 25 19.93 -8.20 24.47
CA CYS A 25 20.25 -9.38 23.67
C CYS A 25 21.51 -9.14 22.83
N GLN A 26 22.06 -10.19 22.22
CA GLN A 26 23.17 -10.05 21.27
C GLN A 26 22.73 -9.31 20.02
N ILE A 27 23.59 -8.51 19.40
CA ILE A 27 23.26 -7.69 18.21
C ILE A 27 22.71 -8.54 17.06
N GLN A 28 23.26 -9.72 16.82
CA GLN A 28 22.77 -10.64 15.78
C GLN A 28 21.73 -11.65 16.31
N GLY A 29 21.35 -11.53 17.57
CA GLY A 29 20.33 -12.37 18.19
C GLY A 29 18.91 -11.94 17.82
N ASN A 30 17.94 -12.76 18.24
CA ASN A 30 16.54 -12.44 18.07
C ASN A 30 16.10 -11.28 18.97
N ALA A 31 15.82 -10.12 18.39
CA ALA A 31 15.43 -8.91 19.13
C ALA A 31 13.97 -8.93 19.64
N ARG A 32 13.20 -9.97 19.35
CA ARG A 32 11.75 -10.03 19.64
C ARG A 32 11.41 -9.77 21.11
N ALA A 33 12.05 -10.49 22.02
CA ALA A 33 11.77 -10.36 23.46
C ALA A 33 12.17 -8.99 24.01
N LEU A 34 13.27 -8.44 23.52
CA LEU A 34 13.75 -7.10 23.88
C LEU A 34 12.75 -6.01 23.41
N PHE A 35 12.29 -6.08 22.16
CA PHE A 35 11.30 -5.15 21.64
C PHE A 35 9.97 -5.26 22.38
N LYS A 36 9.55 -6.49 22.72
CA LYS A 36 8.36 -6.68 23.53
C LYS A 36 8.48 -5.99 24.89
N ALA A 37 9.59 -6.20 25.60
CA ALA A 37 9.82 -5.55 26.90
C ALA A 37 9.82 -4.01 26.78
N ALA A 38 10.45 -3.46 25.72
CA ALA A 38 10.45 -2.03 25.48
C ALA A 38 9.05 -1.50 25.18
N ILE A 39 8.29 -2.15 24.30
CA ILE A 39 6.92 -1.78 23.97
C ILE A 39 6.03 -1.83 25.21
N ASP A 40 6.14 -2.89 26.02
CA ASP A 40 5.36 -3.03 27.26
C ASP A 40 5.65 -1.89 28.24
N ALA A 41 6.91 -1.43 28.32
CA ALA A 41 7.34 -0.34 29.18
C ALA A 41 6.90 1.06 28.72
N VAL A 42 6.57 1.25 27.44
CA VAL A 42 6.05 2.54 26.94
C VAL A 42 4.65 2.76 27.51
N PRO A 43 4.36 3.87 28.18
CA PRO A 43 3.00 4.19 28.60
C PRO A 43 2.09 4.49 27.38
N SER A 44 0.78 4.37 27.52
CA SER A 44 -0.17 4.74 26.47
C SER A 44 0.04 6.21 26.06
N GLY A 45 0.14 6.47 24.75
CA GLY A 45 0.51 7.78 24.19
C GLY A 45 1.98 8.15 24.34
N GLY A 46 2.81 7.26 24.89
CA GLY A 46 4.26 7.49 25.06
C GLY A 46 5.09 7.23 23.80
N SER A 47 6.41 7.33 23.94
CA SER A 47 7.35 7.21 22.83
C SER A 47 8.38 6.10 23.04
N LEU A 48 8.72 5.42 21.94
CA LEU A 48 9.82 4.49 21.82
C LEU A 48 10.84 5.03 20.80
N ASN A 49 12.05 5.26 21.22
CA ASN A 49 13.14 5.67 20.35
C ASN A 49 14.04 4.48 20.03
N ILE A 50 14.32 4.24 18.75
CA ILE A 50 15.16 3.14 18.29
C ILE A 50 16.40 3.72 17.62
N GLY A 51 17.55 3.49 18.20
CA GLY A 51 18.83 3.95 17.72
C GLY A 51 19.25 3.31 16.39
N LYS A 52 20.39 3.75 15.88
CA LYS A 52 21.02 3.14 14.69
C LYS A 52 21.31 1.67 14.94
N GLY A 53 21.10 0.86 13.93
CA GLY A 53 21.43 -0.56 13.98
C GLY A 53 20.49 -1.41 13.14
N ARG A 54 20.88 -2.68 13.02
CA ARG A 54 20.07 -3.73 12.39
C ARG A 54 19.55 -4.64 13.49
N TYR A 55 18.25 -4.76 13.57
CA TYR A 55 17.54 -5.55 14.57
C TYR A 55 16.84 -6.71 13.86
N VAL A 56 17.23 -7.94 14.19
CA VAL A 56 16.78 -9.15 13.50
C VAL A 56 15.68 -9.84 14.32
N PHE A 57 14.64 -10.27 13.67
CA PHE A 57 13.46 -10.87 14.30
C PHE A 57 13.19 -12.26 13.73
N SER A 58 13.14 -13.25 14.61
CA SER A 58 12.81 -14.63 14.30
C SER A 58 11.74 -15.17 15.25
N ALA A 59 11.14 -16.31 14.90
CA ALA A 59 10.14 -16.99 15.70
C ALA A 59 8.94 -16.08 16.10
N PRO A 60 8.14 -15.61 15.14
CA PRO A 60 7.04 -14.69 15.41
C PRO A 60 6.02 -15.26 16.39
N TYR A 61 5.36 -14.38 17.13
CA TYR A 61 4.22 -14.73 17.98
C TYR A 61 3.01 -15.10 17.12
N ALA A 62 2.25 -16.11 17.54
CA ALA A 62 0.96 -16.45 16.94
C ALA A 62 -0.17 -15.67 17.61
N PHE A 63 -1.00 -15.04 16.80
CA PHE A 63 -2.20 -14.33 17.24
C PHE A 63 -3.42 -14.91 16.51
N PRO A 64 -4.49 -15.26 17.19
CA PRO A 64 -5.72 -15.65 16.53
C PRO A 64 -6.32 -14.44 15.80
N LEU A 65 -6.65 -14.60 14.51
CA LEU A 65 -7.41 -13.62 13.74
C LEU A 65 -8.90 -13.73 14.07
N ASP A 66 -9.39 -14.95 14.19
CA ASP A 66 -10.78 -15.25 14.43
C ASP A 66 -11.06 -15.52 15.92
N PRO A 67 -12.28 -15.31 16.39
CA PRO A 67 -12.67 -15.57 17.77
C PRO A 67 -12.46 -17.03 18.20
N ASP A 68 -12.62 -17.97 17.28
CA ASP A 68 -12.47 -19.41 17.51
C ASP A 68 -11.00 -19.89 17.44
N GLY A 69 -10.06 -19.00 17.05
CA GLY A 69 -8.65 -19.32 16.92
C GLY A 69 -8.30 -20.16 15.68
N SER A 70 -9.26 -20.36 14.77
CA SER A 70 -9.07 -21.19 13.57
C SER A 70 -8.03 -20.64 12.60
N ASN A 71 -7.85 -19.31 12.58
CA ASN A 71 -6.90 -18.63 11.72
C ASN A 71 -5.84 -17.89 12.54
N LEU A 72 -4.57 -18.16 12.30
CA LEU A 72 -3.46 -17.59 13.04
C LEU A 72 -2.69 -16.58 12.19
N PHE A 73 -2.45 -15.42 12.78
CA PHE A 73 -1.54 -14.41 12.28
C PHE A 73 -0.23 -14.46 13.06
N TYR A 74 0.89 -14.50 12.37
CA TYR A 74 2.21 -14.54 12.99
C TYR A 74 2.88 -13.17 12.89
N CYS A 75 3.37 -12.64 14.01
CA CYS A 75 3.99 -11.33 14.04
C CYS A 75 5.18 -11.29 14.99
N SER A 76 6.25 -10.63 14.56
CA SER A 76 7.46 -10.50 15.38
C SER A 76 7.40 -9.32 16.35
N ILE A 77 6.77 -8.21 15.96
CA ILE A 77 6.62 -6.99 16.76
C ILE A 77 5.13 -6.65 16.86
N PRO A 78 4.40 -7.26 17.81
CA PRO A 78 3.00 -6.96 18.02
C PRO A 78 2.82 -5.70 18.88
N ILE A 79 2.02 -4.76 18.40
CA ILE A 79 1.57 -3.58 19.14
C ILE A 79 0.05 -3.66 19.16
N ILE A 80 -0.48 -4.21 20.24
CA ILE A 80 -1.89 -4.50 20.39
C ILE A 80 -2.46 -3.57 21.43
N ASP A 81 -3.54 -2.88 21.07
CA ASP A 81 -4.32 -2.09 22.03
C ASP A 81 -3.54 -0.94 22.67
N LYS A 82 -2.62 -0.32 21.91
CA LYS A 82 -1.71 0.68 22.45
C LYS A 82 -1.44 1.82 21.47
N GLY A 83 -1.85 3.02 21.84
CA GLY A 83 -1.40 4.26 21.19
C GLY A 83 0.03 4.56 21.61
N MET A 84 0.93 4.80 20.64
CA MET A 84 2.31 5.18 20.92
C MET A 84 2.99 5.77 19.68
N HIS A 85 4.12 6.42 19.90
CA HIS A 85 4.98 6.90 18.81
C HIS A 85 6.31 6.14 18.79
N ILE A 86 6.69 5.63 17.64
CA ILE A 86 7.96 4.93 17.43
C ILE A 86 8.82 5.75 16.47
N THR A 87 10.01 6.05 16.87
CA THR A 87 10.98 6.83 16.10
C THR A 87 12.28 6.08 15.94
N GLY A 88 12.68 5.77 14.72
CA GLY A 88 14.02 5.31 14.39
C GLY A 88 14.99 6.47 14.18
N ALA A 89 16.27 6.16 14.07
CA ALA A 89 17.34 7.13 13.81
C ALA A 89 17.34 7.67 12.36
N GLY A 90 16.55 7.07 11.47
CA GLY A 90 16.40 7.44 10.06
C GLY A 90 16.35 6.22 9.14
N VAL A 91 15.83 6.43 7.95
CA VAL A 91 15.84 5.44 6.86
C VAL A 91 17.27 5.00 6.57
N GLY A 92 17.50 3.70 6.45
CA GLY A 92 18.83 3.09 6.28
C GLY A 92 19.67 3.06 7.54
N GLN A 93 19.31 3.78 8.61
CA GLN A 93 20.04 3.80 9.88
C GLN A 93 19.42 2.85 10.91
N THR A 94 18.11 2.88 11.08
CA THR A 94 17.37 1.90 11.89
C THR A 94 16.74 0.89 10.95
N ILE A 95 17.17 -0.36 11.02
CA ILE A 95 16.70 -1.44 10.14
C ILE A 95 16.07 -2.54 11.00
N LEU A 96 14.77 -2.75 10.82
CA LEU A 96 14.06 -3.89 11.39
C LEU A 96 13.99 -4.97 10.31
N GLN A 97 14.55 -6.15 10.58
CA GLN A 97 14.70 -7.21 9.59
C GLN A 97 14.00 -8.49 10.02
N LEU A 98 13.16 -9.03 9.13
CA LEU A 98 12.67 -10.40 9.27
C LEU A 98 13.83 -11.37 9.01
N ALA A 99 14.10 -12.28 9.95
CA ALA A 99 15.13 -13.28 9.79
C ALA A 99 14.85 -14.22 8.61
N PRO A 100 15.85 -14.88 8.04
CA PRO A 100 15.66 -15.92 7.05
C PRO A 100 14.72 -17.03 7.52
N GLY A 101 13.94 -17.62 6.60
CA GLY A 101 13.10 -18.79 6.86
C GLY A 101 11.91 -18.56 7.81
N GLN A 102 11.46 -17.31 7.99
CA GLN A 102 10.33 -17.03 8.89
C GLN A 102 8.96 -17.10 8.20
N ARG A 103 8.94 -17.15 6.88
CA ARG A 103 7.71 -17.34 6.13
C ARG A 103 7.06 -18.69 6.49
N ARG A 104 5.74 -18.70 6.55
CA ARG A 104 4.91 -19.88 6.78
C ARG A 104 3.89 -19.99 5.65
N GLU A 105 3.94 -21.09 4.91
CA GLU A 105 3.05 -21.33 3.79
C GLU A 105 1.57 -21.29 4.22
N GLY A 106 0.75 -20.57 3.45
CA GLY A 106 -0.68 -20.40 3.71
C GLY A 106 -1.00 -19.66 5.02
N ARG A 107 -0.04 -18.92 5.60
CA ARG A 107 -0.24 -18.21 6.87
C ARG A 107 0.16 -16.75 6.76
N HIS A 108 -0.60 -15.86 7.39
CA HIS A 108 -0.22 -14.48 7.51
C HIS A 108 1.00 -14.31 8.43
N VAL A 109 2.07 -13.76 7.90
CA VAL A 109 3.30 -13.45 8.64
C VAL A 109 3.64 -12.00 8.45
N ALA A 110 3.85 -11.24 9.53
CA ALA A 110 4.33 -9.86 9.49
C ALA A 110 5.52 -9.63 10.39
N LEU A 111 6.36 -8.68 9.99
CA LEU A 111 7.42 -8.20 10.87
C LEU A 111 6.83 -7.35 12.00
N MET A 112 5.95 -6.39 11.68
CA MET A 112 5.27 -5.56 12.67
C MET A 112 3.75 -5.59 12.44
N LEU A 113 3.00 -5.75 13.52
CA LEU A 113 1.54 -5.63 13.55
C LEU A 113 1.12 -4.53 14.53
N VAL A 114 0.42 -3.54 14.03
CA VAL A 114 -0.23 -2.50 14.85
C VAL A 114 -1.73 -2.71 14.79
N ARG A 115 -2.36 -3.06 15.89
CA ARG A 115 -3.77 -3.42 15.93
C ARG A 115 -4.48 -2.80 17.13
N GLY A 116 -5.71 -2.32 16.93
CA GLY A 116 -6.63 -1.97 18.00
C GLY A 116 -7.16 -3.20 18.75
N LYS A 117 -7.97 -2.95 19.78
CA LYS A 117 -8.63 -3.98 20.57
C LYS A 117 -9.63 -4.77 19.72
N ARG A 118 -9.80 -6.06 20.03
CA ARG A 118 -10.90 -6.85 19.46
C ARG A 118 -12.25 -6.22 19.82
N GLY A 119 -13.06 -5.96 18.82
CA GLY A 119 -14.34 -5.32 18.95
C GLY A 119 -14.35 -3.94 18.32
N PHE A 120 -15.50 -3.44 18.00
CA PHE A 120 -15.78 -2.28 17.17
C PHE A 120 -15.34 -0.92 17.73
N ASP A 121 -14.62 -0.90 18.84
CA ASP A 121 -14.05 0.32 19.38
C ASP A 121 -12.79 0.70 18.63
N LEU A 122 -12.89 1.74 17.82
CA LEU A 122 -11.78 2.44 17.15
C LEU A 122 -10.87 3.10 18.21
N GLY A 123 -10.39 2.34 19.20
CA GLY A 123 -9.86 2.85 20.45
C GLY A 123 -8.49 3.53 20.41
N TYR A 124 -7.82 3.65 19.26
CA TYR A 124 -6.48 4.28 19.21
C TYR A 124 -6.40 5.42 18.23
N SER A 125 -6.72 6.58 18.74
CA SER A 125 -6.21 7.85 18.26
C SER A 125 -4.73 7.95 18.64
N SER A 126 -3.85 8.18 17.63
CA SER A 126 -2.42 8.45 17.77
C SER A 126 -1.45 7.26 17.83
N PHE A 127 -1.32 6.53 16.73
CA PHE A 127 -0.12 5.76 16.46
C PHE A 127 0.79 6.53 15.50
N GLY A 128 2.08 6.64 15.80
CA GLY A 128 3.08 7.26 14.94
C GLY A 128 4.26 6.34 14.69
N LEU A 129 4.72 6.26 13.45
CA LEU A 129 5.89 5.48 13.05
C LEU A 129 6.73 6.29 12.08
N ARG A 130 8.03 6.49 12.37
CA ARG A 130 8.91 7.27 11.50
C ARG A 130 10.37 6.86 11.57
N GLY A 131 11.11 7.12 10.47
CA GLY A 131 12.57 7.01 10.43
C GLY A 131 13.10 5.59 10.47
N ILE A 132 12.40 4.61 9.87
CA ILE A 132 12.72 3.19 9.97
C ILE A 132 12.72 2.55 8.58
N THR A 133 13.67 1.65 8.35
CA THR A 133 13.65 0.70 7.23
C THR A 133 13.17 -0.67 7.70
N PHE A 134 12.20 -1.23 7.00
CA PHE A 134 11.72 -2.60 7.14
C PHE A 134 12.31 -3.46 6.04
N GLU A 135 12.98 -4.56 6.42
CA GLU A 135 13.67 -5.47 5.52
C GLU A 135 13.07 -6.87 5.59
N GLY A 136 12.49 -7.35 4.50
CA GLY A 136 11.83 -8.66 4.42
C GLY A 136 12.76 -9.81 4.14
N ALA A 137 13.97 -9.54 3.63
CA ALA A 137 14.93 -10.57 3.21
C ALA A 137 14.29 -11.65 2.31
N SER A 138 13.48 -11.25 1.34
CA SER A 138 12.65 -12.14 0.51
C SER A 138 13.44 -13.26 -0.15
N SER A 139 14.66 -13.00 -0.62
CA SER A 139 15.54 -14.02 -1.23
C SER A 139 16.04 -15.09 -0.23
N GLN A 140 15.87 -14.87 1.04
CA GLN A 140 16.27 -15.78 2.13
C GLN A 140 15.07 -16.43 2.84
N GLN A 141 13.87 -16.13 2.40
CA GLN A 141 12.67 -16.80 2.89
C GLN A 141 12.47 -18.12 2.12
N ASN A 142 11.89 -19.12 2.78
CA ASN A 142 11.52 -20.39 2.13
C ASN A 142 10.35 -20.10 1.19
N LEU A 143 10.62 -19.98 -0.11
CA LEU A 143 9.63 -19.60 -1.10
C LEU A 143 8.94 -20.84 -1.66
N SER A 144 7.60 -20.90 -1.65
CA SER A 144 6.84 -21.68 -2.60
C SER A 144 6.74 -20.91 -3.93
N GLU A 145 6.41 -21.58 -5.01
CA GLU A 145 6.32 -20.98 -6.35
C GLU A 145 5.21 -19.95 -6.49
N GLN A 146 4.24 -19.92 -5.57
CA GLN A 146 3.17 -18.93 -5.54
C GLN A 146 3.03 -18.32 -4.14
N PRO A 147 3.46 -17.07 -3.94
CA PRO A 147 3.29 -16.39 -2.67
C PRO A 147 1.81 -16.14 -2.39
N TYR A 148 1.35 -16.55 -1.23
CA TYR A 148 0.09 -16.09 -0.68
C TYR A 148 0.26 -14.63 -0.24
N ASP A 149 -0.68 -13.75 -0.55
CA ASP A 149 -0.57 -12.30 -0.35
C ASP A 149 -0.31 -11.87 1.10
N GLY A 150 -0.54 -12.70 2.06
CA GLY A 150 -0.28 -12.45 3.49
C GLY A 150 1.06 -12.96 4.02
N GLU A 151 1.85 -13.68 3.23
CA GLU A 151 3.09 -14.29 3.69
C GLU A 151 4.27 -13.31 3.59
N GLY A 152 4.81 -12.89 4.75
CA GLY A 152 5.99 -12.04 4.78
C GLY A 152 5.73 -10.55 4.62
N LEU A 153 4.57 -10.07 5.06
CA LEU A 153 4.25 -8.64 5.20
C LEU A 153 5.27 -7.93 6.11
N LEU A 154 5.59 -6.70 5.81
CA LEU A 154 6.52 -5.96 6.67
C LEU A 154 5.80 -5.15 7.74
N LEU A 155 4.83 -4.34 7.37
CA LEU A 155 4.00 -3.61 8.31
C LEU A 155 2.53 -3.89 8.03
N VAL A 156 1.81 -4.31 9.07
CA VAL A 156 0.36 -4.44 9.04
C VAL A 156 -0.24 -3.52 10.08
N GLY A 157 -1.14 -2.68 9.64
CA GLY A 157 -1.91 -1.84 10.52
C GLY A 157 -3.40 -2.13 10.37
N SER A 158 -4.09 -2.32 11.48
CA SER A 158 -5.50 -2.69 11.52
C SER A 158 -6.26 -2.00 12.64
N GLN A 159 -7.53 -1.66 12.39
CA GLN A 159 -8.47 -1.16 13.40
C GLN A 159 -8.00 0.09 14.15
N ARG A 160 -7.59 1.13 13.43
CA ARG A 160 -7.09 2.36 14.03
C ARG A 160 -7.53 3.58 13.23
N SER A 161 -7.28 4.76 13.81
CA SER A 161 -7.57 6.06 13.21
C SER A 161 -6.46 7.05 13.53
N ASN A 162 -6.29 8.03 12.66
CA ASN A 162 -5.30 9.11 12.80
C ASN A 162 -3.86 8.61 12.96
N GLY A 163 -3.51 7.50 12.32
CA GLY A 163 -2.14 6.98 12.27
C GLY A 163 -1.25 7.87 11.41
N ILE A 164 0.01 8.02 11.82
CA ILE A 164 1.01 8.82 11.10
C ILE A 164 2.21 7.92 10.75
N PHE A 165 2.45 7.72 9.46
CA PHE A 165 3.52 6.89 8.91
C PHE A 165 4.41 7.75 8.02
N GLU A 166 5.61 8.09 8.50
CA GLU A 166 6.46 9.06 7.84
C GLU A 166 7.93 8.62 7.74
N ASN A 167 8.57 8.97 6.64
CA ASN A 167 9.99 8.70 6.45
C ASN A 167 10.31 7.21 6.68
N LEU A 168 9.63 6.33 5.98
CA LEU A 168 9.77 4.88 6.08
C LEU A 168 10.30 4.29 4.77
N GLU A 169 11.02 3.20 4.89
CA GLU A 169 11.38 2.36 3.75
C GLU A 169 10.94 0.92 4.01
N PHE A 170 10.29 0.32 3.02
CA PHE A 170 9.94 -1.10 2.98
C PHE A 170 10.66 -1.74 1.82
N ARG A 171 11.39 -2.82 2.05
CA ARG A 171 12.13 -3.44 0.95
C ARG A 171 12.24 -4.95 1.07
N ASN A 172 12.32 -5.59 -0.12
CA ASN A 172 12.51 -7.03 -0.24
C ASN A 172 11.47 -7.82 0.55
N SER A 173 10.20 -7.38 0.48
CA SER A 173 9.07 -8.10 1.06
C SER A 173 8.66 -9.26 0.15
N HIS A 174 8.29 -10.39 0.75
CA HIS A 174 7.70 -11.50 0.02
C HIS A 174 6.20 -11.30 -0.27
N ALA A 175 5.58 -10.35 0.41
CA ALA A 175 4.21 -9.89 0.21
C ALA A 175 4.18 -8.36 0.10
N ALA A 176 3.22 -7.69 0.73
CA ALA A 176 3.19 -6.24 0.75
C ALA A 176 4.25 -5.64 1.67
N GLY A 177 4.77 -4.46 1.32
CA GLY A 177 5.62 -3.67 2.19
C GLY A 177 4.81 -3.08 3.35
N MET A 178 3.81 -2.28 3.03
CA MET A 178 2.92 -1.62 3.98
C MET A 178 1.47 -1.98 3.66
N TYR A 179 0.78 -2.57 4.62
CA TYR A 179 -0.64 -2.88 4.55
C TYR A 179 -1.37 -2.16 5.69
N LEU A 180 -2.14 -1.14 5.35
CA LEU A 180 -3.00 -0.43 6.29
C LEU A 180 -4.44 -0.80 6.01
N GLY A 181 -4.94 -1.78 6.73
CA GLY A 181 -6.25 -2.34 6.47
C GLY A 181 -7.09 -2.51 7.71
N ASN A 182 -8.32 -2.88 7.47
CA ASN A 182 -9.29 -3.02 8.53
C ASN A 182 -10.13 -4.27 8.37
N ASN A 183 -9.49 -5.42 8.59
CA ASN A 183 -10.18 -6.70 8.52
C ASN A 183 -11.30 -6.77 9.56
N GLY A 184 -12.52 -6.48 9.13
CA GLY A 184 -13.74 -6.89 9.83
C GLY A 184 -14.34 -5.93 10.88
N SER A 185 -13.81 -4.72 11.11
CA SER A 185 -14.30 -3.90 12.22
C SER A 185 -14.57 -2.42 11.94
N GLY A 186 -14.66 -2.03 10.68
CA GLY A 186 -14.91 -0.66 10.24
C GLY A 186 -13.68 -0.02 9.59
N PRO A 187 -13.85 1.03 8.80
CA PRO A 187 -12.77 1.65 8.07
C PRO A 187 -11.75 2.29 9.02
N GLY A 188 -10.47 2.15 8.71
CA GLY A 188 -9.44 3.04 9.21
C GLY A 188 -9.77 4.47 8.77
N THR A 189 -9.53 5.46 9.60
CA THR A 189 -9.87 6.84 9.28
C THR A 189 -8.69 7.77 9.47
N ASN A 190 -8.56 8.73 8.53
CA ASN A 190 -7.59 9.83 8.60
C ASN A 190 -6.14 9.37 8.79
N GLU A 191 -5.74 8.26 8.15
CA GLU A 191 -4.35 7.82 8.13
C GLU A 191 -3.50 8.79 7.28
N THR A 192 -2.33 9.12 7.77
CA THR A 192 -1.34 9.92 7.02
C THR A 192 -0.13 9.08 6.68
N VAL A 193 0.12 8.89 5.40
CA VAL A 193 1.30 8.20 4.86
C VAL A 193 2.13 9.21 4.08
N ARG A 194 3.34 9.51 4.53
CA ARG A 194 4.17 10.54 3.90
C ARG A 194 5.64 10.15 3.81
N ASN A 195 6.25 10.45 2.67
CA ASN A 195 7.66 10.16 2.39
C ASN A 195 8.01 8.69 2.68
N VAL A 196 7.24 7.79 2.08
CA VAL A 196 7.42 6.34 2.20
C VAL A 196 7.98 5.79 0.89
N ILE A 197 8.98 4.92 0.99
CA ILE A 197 9.59 4.26 -0.14
C ILE A 197 9.35 2.75 -0.02
N ALA A 198 8.77 2.13 -1.05
CA ALA A 198 8.66 0.68 -1.15
C ALA A 198 9.54 0.16 -2.30
N ARG A 199 10.32 -0.92 -2.07
CA ARG A 199 11.20 -1.50 -3.07
C ARG A 199 11.13 -3.02 -3.08
N ASN A 200 10.97 -3.61 -4.28
CA ASN A 200 11.02 -5.06 -4.46
C ASN A 200 10.07 -5.79 -3.51
N CYS A 201 8.83 -5.33 -3.41
CA CYS A 201 7.77 -6.03 -2.72
C CYS A 201 7.03 -6.92 -3.71
N ALA A 202 6.93 -8.23 -3.43
CA ALA A 202 6.36 -9.18 -4.38
C ALA A 202 4.86 -8.96 -4.63
N ALA A 203 4.18 -8.32 -3.70
CA ALA A 203 2.81 -7.86 -3.83
C ALA A 203 2.75 -6.31 -3.89
N GLU A 204 2.02 -5.67 -3.00
CA GLU A 204 1.86 -4.22 -2.97
C GLU A 204 3.05 -3.52 -2.28
N GLY A 205 3.48 -2.38 -2.80
CA GLY A 205 4.41 -1.51 -2.10
C GLY A 205 3.74 -0.84 -0.91
N ILE A 206 2.65 -0.12 -1.19
CA ILE A 206 1.82 0.60 -0.21
C ILE A 206 0.36 0.25 -0.48
N MET A 207 -0.33 -0.28 0.52
CA MET A 207 -1.74 -0.62 0.44
C MET A 207 -2.54 0.05 1.54
N LEU A 208 -3.60 0.75 1.15
CA LEU A 208 -4.66 1.24 2.03
C LEU A 208 -5.93 0.46 1.72
N ASP A 209 -6.39 -0.32 2.68
CA ASP A 209 -7.57 -1.15 2.56
C ASP A 209 -8.67 -0.67 3.51
N THR A 210 -9.88 -0.42 2.97
CA THR A 210 -11.02 0.11 3.74
C THR A 210 -10.68 1.34 4.58
N ASN A 211 -10.11 2.37 3.96
CA ASN A 211 -9.69 3.61 4.61
C ASN A 211 -10.59 4.79 4.22
N LYS A 212 -10.91 5.65 5.18
CA LYS A 212 -11.70 6.89 4.95
C LYS A 212 -10.91 8.12 5.34
N GLY A 213 -10.96 9.15 4.50
CA GLY A 213 -10.29 10.43 4.75
C GLY A 213 -8.77 10.34 4.85
N SER A 214 -8.17 9.25 4.38
CA SER A 214 -6.74 9.02 4.49
C SER A 214 -5.95 9.70 3.37
N SER A 215 -4.69 10.03 3.65
CA SER A 215 -3.81 10.71 2.70
C SER A 215 -2.48 10.00 2.51
N VAL A 216 -2.05 9.92 1.24
CA VAL A 216 -0.73 9.38 0.84
C VAL A 216 0.01 10.48 0.08
N SER A 217 1.21 10.85 0.50
CA SER A 217 1.96 11.91 -0.18
C SER A 217 3.46 11.68 -0.21
N ASP A 218 4.11 12.18 -1.26
CA ASP A 218 5.57 12.12 -1.40
C ASP A 218 6.12 10.68 -1.33
N CYS A 219 5.38 9.72 -1.87
CA CYS A 219 5.73 8.31 -1.78
C CYS A 219 6.29 7.75 -3.08
N GLN A 220 7.09 6.70 -2.96
CA GLN A 220 7.71 6.02 -4.10
C GLN A 220 7.55 4.50 -3.98
N ALA A 221 7.32 3.83 -5.11
CA ALA A 221 7.27 2.37 -5.14
C ALA A 221 7.97 1.85 -6.39
N TRP A 222 8.96 0.97 -6.22
CA TRP A 222 9.81 0.47 -7.31
C TRP A 222 9.93 -1.06 -7.26
N GLY A 223 9.74 -1.71 -8.39
CA GLY A 223 9.86 -3.16 -8.49
C GLY A 223 8.82 -3.92 -7.66
N CYS A 224 7.66 -3.32 -7.41
CA CYS A 224 6.52 -3.96 -6.76
C CYS A 224 5.54 -4.50 -7.81
N ARG A 225 4.68 -5.47 -7.46
CA ARG A 225 3.58 -5.88 -8.35
C ARG A 225 2.58 -4.72 -8.53
N VAL A 226 2.19 -4.10 -7.43
CA VAL A 226 1.37 -2.89 -7.40
C VAL A 226 2.10 -1.85 -6.54
N GLY A 227 2.33 -0.66 -7.07
CA GLY A 227 3.04 0.39 -6.34
C GLY A 227 2.19 1.01 -5.23
N LEU A 228 0.97 1.43 -5.59
CA LEU A 228 -0.04 1.94 -4.65
C LEU A 228 -1.37 1.22 -4.91
N PHE A 229 -1.91 0.63 -3.87
CA PHE A 229 -3.22 0.01 -3.90
C PHE A 229 -4.17 0.67 -2.90
N LEU A 230 -5.18 1.34 -3.41
CA LEU A 230 -6.31 1.86 -2.65
C LEU A 230 -7.46 0.86 -2.81
N ASN A 231 -7.78 0.12 -1.76
CA ASN A 231 -8.78 -0.93 -1.78
C ASN A 231 -9.96 -0.58 -0.86
N GLY A 232 -11.15 -0.61 -1.40
CA GLY A 232 -12.40 -0.47 -0.65
C GLY A 232 -13.17 -1.78 -0.55
N ASN A 233 -12.63 -2.85 -1.13
CA ASN A 233 -13.28 -4.14 -1.15
C ASN A 233 -13.10 -4.87 0.17
N ASP A 234 -14.09 -4.74 1.03
CA ASP A 234 -14.29 -5.68 2.12
C ASP A 234 -15.39 -6.67 1.68
N ASP A 235 -14.98 -7.85 1.23
CA ASP A 235 -15.89 -8.92 0.80
C ASP A 235 -16.97 -9.28 1.84
N TRP A 236 -16.70 -8.96 3.10
CA TRP A 236 -17.59 -9.28 4.22
C TRP A 236 -18.66 -8.23 4.48
N GLN A 237 -18.43 -6.97 4.18
CA GLN A 237 -19.33 -5.90 4.62
C GLN A 237 -19.57 -4.74 3.64
N LYS A 238 -19.00 -4.76 2.44
CA LYS A 238 -19.11 -3.71 1.39
C LYS A 238 -18.84 -2.29 1.94
N ARG A 239 -17.81 -2.13 2.77
CA ARG A 239 -17.59 -0.88 3.52
C ARG A 239 -16.92 0.23 2.75
N GLY A 240 -16.33 -0.07 1.61
CA GLY A 240 -15.68 0.90 0.73
C GLY A 240 -14.59 1.75 1.40
N SER A 241 -13.68 2.27 0.61
CA SER A 241 -12.83 3.39 0.99
C SER A 241 -13.45 4.67 0.45
N ASP A 242 -13.43 5.74 1.22
CA ASP A 242 -14.01 7.02 0.81
C ASP A 242 -13.05 8.17 1.09
N ASN A 243 -13.07 9.20 0.22
CA ASN A 243 -12.29 10.44 0.40
C ASN A 243 -10.78 10.18 0.61
N VAL A 244 -10.19 9.26 -0.13
CA VAL A 244 -8.76 8.99 -0.06
C VAL A 244 -8.02 9.90 -1.03
N THR A 245 -6.96 10.54 -0.54
CA THR A 245 -6.13 11.41 -1.37
C THR A 245 -4.73 10.83 -1.57
N ALA A 246 -4.18 10.94 -2.80
CA ALA A 246 -2.78 10.64 -3.04
C ALA A 246 -2.15 11.73 -3.91
N THR A 247 -0.97 12.20 -3.52
CA THR A 247 -0.29 13.28 -4.25
C THR A 247 1.23 13.08 -4.26
N ARG A 248 1.87 13.42 -5.38
CA ARG A 248 3.31 13.27 -5.60
C ARG A 248 3.78 11.83 -5.38
N ILE A 249 3.13 10.90 -6.08
CA ILE A 249 3.49 9.47 -6.06
C ILE A 249 4.33 9.15 -7.30
N LYS A 250 5.46 8.45 -7.10
CA LYS A 250 6.30 7.95 -8.19
C LYS A 250 6.39 6.43 -8.16
N THR A 251 6.18 5.79 -9.31
CA THR A 251 6.24 4.33 -9.37
C THR A 251 6.55 3.81 -10.77
N ASP A 252 7.26 2.69 -10.85
CA ASP A 252 7.40 1.86 -12.05
C ASP A 252 6.38 0.71 -12.10
N SER A 253 5.45 0.71 -11.17
CA SER A 253 4.50 -0.36 -10.92
C SER A 253 3.07 0.15 -11.06
N GLN A 254 2.12 -0.76 -11.24
CA GLN A 254 0.69 -0.44 -11.35
C GLN A 254 0.19 0.37 -10.15
N ILE A 255 -0.77 1.27 -10.40
CA ILE A 255 -1.61 1.89 -9.36
C ILE A 255 -3.02 1.36 -9.51
N THR A 256 -3.63 0.93 -8.42
CA THR A 256 -4.97 0.36 -8.42
C THR A 256 -5.87 1.06 -7.41
N CYS A 257 -7.10 1.42 -7.84
CA CYS A 257 -8.19 1.86 -6.99
C CYS A 257 -9.36 0.88 -7.18
N TRP A 258 -9.72 0.14 -6.14
CA TRP A 258 -10.79 -0.87 -6.20
C TRP A 258 -11.87 -0.54 -5.18
N GLN A 259 -13.08 -0.24 -5.65
CA GLN A 259 -14.25 0.13 -4.82
C GLN A 259 -13.95 1.32 -3.89
N VAL A 260 -13.24 2.31 -4.40
CA VAL A 260 -12.90 3.54 -3.67
C VAL A 260 -13.77 4.66 -4.18
N ASN A 261 -14.53 5.29 -3.29
CA ASN A 261 -15.36 6.44 -3.63
C ASN A 261 -14.65 7.75 -3.30
N ASP A 262 -14.87 8.75 -4.15
CA ASP A 262 -14.36 10.10 -3.98
C ASP A 262 -12.83 10.17 -3.80
N PHE A 263 -12.08 9.29 -4.51
CA PHE A 263 -10.63 9.40 -4.50
C PHE A 263 -10.16 10.66 -5.26
N SER A 264 -9.09 11.26 -4.79
CA SER A 264 -8.43 12.38 -5.46
C SER A 264 -6.93 12.15 -5.58
N LEU A 265 -6.47 11.92 -6.80
CA LEU A 265 -5.05 11.68 -7.09
C LEU A 265 -4.49 12.84 -7.90
N SER A 266 -3.28 13.29 -7.55
CA SER A 266 -2.65 14.38 -8.28
C SER A 266 -1.13 14.28 -8.29
N GLN A 267 -0.50 14.80 -9.34
CA GLN A 267 0.96 14.78 -9.49
C GLN A 267 1.52 13.35 -9.39
N ILE A 268 0.85 12.41 -10.03
CA ILE A 268 1.28 11.01 -10.11
C ILE A 268 2.27 10.88 -11.27
N GLU A 269 3.42 10.28 -11.03
CA GLU A 269 4.38 9.85 -12.05
C GLU A 269 4.43 8.32 -12.05
N MET A 270 3.68 7.70 -12.93
CA MET A 270 3.65 6.24 -13.09
C MET A 270 4.24 5.86 -14.45
N ASP A 271 5.27 5.03 -14.46
CA ASP A 271 5.89 4.48 -15.68
C ASP A 271 6.01 2.96 -15.61
N CYS A 272 4.95 2.27 -16.00
CA CYS A 272 4.90 0.81 -16.09
C CYS A 272 5.38 0.26 -17.44
N SER A 273 6.03 1.05 -18.28
CA SER A 273 6.44 0.64 -19.64
C SER A 273 7.38 -0.57 -19.64
N LYS A 274 8.11 -0.80 -18.56
CA LYS A 274 9.02 -1.95 -18.37
C LYS A 274 8.48 -3.02 -17.43
N ALA A 275 7.31 -2.81 -16.84
CA ALA A 275 6.72 -3.77 -15.92
C ALA A 275 6.24 -5.03 -16.63
N ALA A 276 6.23 -6.17 -15.94
CA ALA A 276 5.65 -7.40 -16.46
C ALA A 276 4.12 -7.29 -16.63
N SER A 277 3.48 -6.45 -15.83
CA SER A 277 2.04 -6.15 -15.95
C SER A 277 1.74 -5.35 -17.22
N SER A 278 0.65 -5.69 -17.89
CA SER A 278 0.13 -4.92 -19.04
C SER A 278 -0.75 -3.74 -18.63
N TYR A 279 -1.01 -3.58 -17.34
CA TYR A 279 -1.87 -2.52 -16.81
C TYR A 279 -1.05 -1.39 -16.23
N GLY A 280 -1.49 -0.15 -16.48
CA GLY A 280 -0.99 1.04 -15.84
C GLY A 280 -1.83 1.42 -14.62
N PHE A 281 -2.69 2.43 -14.77
CA PHE A 281 -3.61 2.89 -13.74
C PHE A 281 -4.97 2.17 -13.87
N VAL A 282 -5.41 1.51 -12.81
CA VAL A 282 -6.62 0.69 -12.83
C VAL A 282 -7.64 1.21 -11.82
N VAL A 283 -8.88 1.39 -12.26
CA VAL A 283 -10.02 1.65 -11.37
C VAL A 283 -11.09 0.59 -11.59
N ARG A 284 -11.50 -0.07 -10.52
CA ARG A 284 -12.61 -1.02 -10.52
C ARG A 284 -13.70 -0.57 -9.59
N ASP A 285 -14.91 -0.41 -10.10
CA ASP A 285 -16.14 -0.13 -9.33
C ASP A 285 -15.96 0.98 -8.28
N GLY A 286 -15.37 2.11 -8.72
CA GLY A 286 -15.08 3.26 -7.86
C GLY A 286 -15.21 4.57 -8.63
N ASN A 287 -15.13 5.68 -7.90
CA ASN A 287 -15.23 7.00 -8.51
C ASN A 287 -14.20 7.99 -7.93
N GLY A 288 -13.70 8.87 -8.78
CA GLY A 288 -12.77 9.90 -8.34
C GLY A 288 -12.10 10.67 -9.47
N THR A 289 -11.07 11.40 -9.11
CA THR A 289 -10.36 12.31 -10.01
C THR A 289 -8.85 12.04 -10.03
N ILE A 290 -8.25 12.23 -11.20
CA ILE A 290 -6.80 12.18 -11.41
C ILE A 290 -6.40 13.46 -12.14
N LYS A 291 -5.48 14.23 -11.54
CA LYS A 291 -5.09 15.53 -12.08
C LYS A 291 -3.58 15.69 -12.22
N ASN A 292 -3.16 16.46 -13.23
CA ASN A 292 -1.76 16.89 -13.39
C ASN A 292 -0.76 15.71 -13.30
N SER A 293 -1.06 14.61 -13.94
CA SER A 293 -0.36 13.33 -13.76
C SER A 293 0.22 12.80 -15.06
N VAL A 294 1.29 12.02 -14.96
CA VAL A 294 1.91 11.29 -16.06
C VAL A 294 1.67 9.80 -15.84
N LEU A 295 0.92 9.18 -16.74
CA LEU A 295 0.52 7.78 -16.68
C LEU A 295 1.04 7.04 -17.92
N LYS A 296 2.04 6.17 -17.73
CA LYS A 296 2.66 5.42 -18.83
C LYS A 296 2.56 3.92 -18.65
N SER A 297 2.25 3.24 -19.74
CA SER A 297 2.35 1.78 -19.86
C SER A 297 3.08 1.42 -21.16
N ASP A 298 3.35 0.14 -21.41
CA ASP A 298 4.03 -0.33 -22.61
C ASP A 298 3.18 -0.09 -23.86
N PRO A 299 3.60 0.77 -24.80
CA PRO A 299 2.82 1.08 -25.99
C PRO A 299 2.79 -0.06 -27.01
N THR A 300 3.60 -1.11 -26.83
CA THR A 300 3.68 -2.27 -27.73
C THR A 300 2.79 -3.43 -27.31
N LYS A 301 2.33 -3.46 -26.08
CA LYS A 301 1.50 -4.55 -25.54
C LYS A 301 0.02 -4.36 -25.91
N ALA A 302 -0.36 -4.95 -27.02
CA ALA A 302 -1.75 -5.03 -27.50
C ALA A 302 -2.51 -6.14 -26.74
N SER A 303 -2.77 -6.02 -25.45
CA SER A 303 -3.66 -6.95 -24.75
C SER A 303 -5.04 -6.34 -24.62
N SER A 304 -6.08 -7.18 -24.60
CA SER A 304 -7.48 -6.73 -24.39
C SER A 304 -7.68 -5.95 -23.08
N TYR A 305 -6.68 -5.95 -22.22
CA TYR A 305 -6.66 -5.28 -20.94
C TYR A 305 -5.48 -4.29 -20.80
N GLY A 306 -4.58 -4.19 -21.81
CA GLY A 306 -3.37 -3.36 -21.74
C GLY A 306 -3.67 -1.91 -22.05
N GLY A 307 -3.28 -1.00 -21.16
CA GLY A 307 -3.39 0.42 -21.40
C GLY A 307 -2.77 1.26 -20.30
N ALA A 308 -2.55 2.55 -20.58
CA ALA A 308 -2.09 3.48 -19.57
C ALA A 308 -3.12 3.65 -18.46
N THR A 309 -4.41 3.62 -18.83
CA THR A 309 -5.53 3.59 -17.86
C THR A 309 -6.52 2.48 -18.22
N TYR A 310 -7.12 1.87 -17.20
CA TYR A 310 -8.13 0.83 -17.37
C TYR A 310 -9.24 0.98 -16.32
N PHE A 311 -10.45 1.32 -16.79
CA PHE A 311 -11.63 1.56 -15.96
C PHE A 311 -12.68 0.51 -16.25
N TYR A 312 -13.09 -0.26 -15.25
CA TYR A 312 -14.02 -1.36 -15.47
C TYR A 312 -15.07 -1.53 -14.36
N GLU A 313 -16.08 -2.34 -14.66
CA GLU A 313 -17.32 -2.51 -13.91
C GLU A 313 -18.14 -1.20 -13.90
N GLN A 314 -18.25 -0.48 -12.81
CA GLN A 314 -19.02 0.75 -12.73
C GLN A 314 -18.12 1.96 -12.38
N ALA A 315 -16.86 1.90 -12.79
CA ALA A 315 -15.91 2.98 -12.52
C ALA A 315 -16.38 4.32 -13.13
N ARG A 316 -16.19 5.42 -12.37
CA ARG A 316 -16.46 6.79 -12.81
C ARG A 316 -15.26 7.68 -12.55
N VAL A 317 -14.54 8.05 -13.59
CA VAL A 317 -13.24 8.72 -13.44
C VAL A 317 -13.17 9.99 -14.27
N LEU A 318 -12.73 11.09 -13.63
CA LEU A 318 -12.31 12.31 -14.30
C LEU A 318 -10.78 12.35 -14.37
N LEU A 319 -10.25 12.49 -15.57
CA LEU A 319 -8.85 12.76 -15.86
C LEU A 319 -8.72 14.23 -16.26
N GLU A 320 -7.89 15.02 -15.60
CA GLU A 320 -7.72 16.44 -15.91
C GLU A 320 -6.23 16.80 -16.02
N ALA A 321 -5.86 17.42 -17.15
CA ALA A 321 -4.49 17.86 -17.43
C ALA A 321 -3.44 16.74 -17.27
N CYS A 322 -3.76 15.54 -17.76
CA CYS A 322 -2.88 14.37 -17.66
C CYS A 322 -2.12 14.12 -18.98
N GLN A 323 -0.89 13.64 -18.87
CA GLN A 323 -0.15 13.02 -19.96
C GLN A 323 -0.33 11.50 -19.87
N ILE A 324 -0.89 10.90 -20.92
CA ILE A 324 -1.25 9.48 -20.95
C ILE A 324 -0.56 8.81 -22.14
N GLU A 325 0.25 7.78 -21.88
CA GLU A 325 1.03 7.09 -22.91
C GLU A 325 0.93 5.57 -22.74
N GLY A 326 0.48 4.84 -23.74
CA GLY A 326 0.34 3.39 -23.71
C GLY A 326 -0.24 2.83 -24.99
N TYR A 327 -0.45 1.50 -25.09
CA TYR A 327 -1.12 0.95 -26.26
C TYR A 327 -2.55 1.48 -26.38
N PHE A 328 -3.33 1.43 -25.29
CA PHE A 328 -4.56 2.19 -25.14
C PHE A 328 -4.36 3.35 -24.17
N GLY A 329 -4.93 4.50 -24.45
CA GLY A 329 -4.89 5.68 -23.59
C GLY A 329 -5.92 5.60 -22.48
N VAL A 330 -7.14 6.09 -22.73
CA VAL A 330 -8.30 6.00 -21.84
C VAL A 330 -9.14 4.79 -22.24
N HIS A 331 -9.12 3.75 -21.43
CA HIS A 331 -9.78 2.49 -21.70
C HIS A 331 -10.90 2.25 -20.68
N ALA A 332 -12.15 2.27 -21.13
CA ALA A 332 -13.32 2.09 -20.28
C ALA A 332 -14.16 0.88 -20.74
N VAL A 333 -14.50 -0.01 -19.80
CA VAL A 333 -15.30 -1.21 -20.06
C VAL A 333 -16.35 -1.43 -18.95
N GLY A 334 -17.39 -2.22 -19.19
CA GLY A 334 -18.29 -2.70 -18.16
C GLY A 334 -19.15 -1.62 -17.49
N LYS A 335 -19.89 -0.78 -18.20
CA LYS A 335 -20.71 0.35 -17.69
C LYS A 335 -19.89 1.49 -17.09
N SER A 336 -18.61 1.57 -17.38
CA SER A 336 -17.77 2.63 -16.85
C SER A 336 -18.00 3.96 -17.56
N TYR A 337 -17.75 5.04 -16.82
CA TYR A 337 -17.76 6.40 -17.31
C TYR A 337 -16.39 7.02 -17.12
N ALA A 338 -15.80 7.52 -18.19
CA ALA A 338 -14.55 8.24 -18.16
C ALA A 338 -14.74 9.63 -18.80
N GLU A 339 -14.27 10.67 -18.13
CA GLU A 339 -14.16 12.00 -18.69
C GLU A 339 -12.69 12.42 -18.71
N ALA A 340 -12.18 12.77 -19.88
CA ALA A 340 -10.83 13.28 -20.07
C ALA A 340 -10.91 14.75 -20.49
N LYS A 341 -10.27 15.62 -19.71
CA LYS A 341 -10.23 17.06 -19.93
C LYS A 341 -8.82 17.58 -20.03
N ASP A 342 -8.52 18.30 -21.08
CA ASP A 342 -7.22 18.93 -21.32
C ASP A 342 -6.04 17.93 -21.25
N CYS A 343 -6.25 16.67 -21.63
CA CYS A 343 -5.27 15.61 -21.58
C CYS A 343 -4.48 15.51 -22.89
N ASN A 344 -3.20 15.14 -22.78
CA ASN A 344 -2.35 14.78 -23.92
C ASN A 344 -2.17 13.27 -23.95
N ILE A 345 -2.71 12.60 -25.01
CA ILE A 345 -2.79 11.15 -25.09
C ILE A 345 -2.00 10.64 -26.28
N THR A 346 -1.07 9.71 -26.04
CA THR A 346 -0.30 9.02 -27.08
C THR A 346 -0.59 7.52 -26.99
N ALA A 347 -1.36 6.99 -27.95
CA ALA A 347 -1.80 5.61 -27.89
C ALA A 347 -2.05 5.03 -29.30
N PRO A 348 -1.13 4.22 -29.85
CA PRO A 348 -1.25 3.65 -31.18
C PRO A 348 -2.46 2.74 -31.36
N GLY A 349 -2.91 2.02 -30.35
CA GLY A 349 -4.09 1.16 -30.39
C GLY A 349 -5.41 1.90 -30.20
N GLY A 350 -5.38 3.11 -29.62
CA GLY A 350 -6.56 3.96 -29.46
C GLY A 350 -6.44 4.90 -28.26
N CYS A 351 -6.57 6.20 -28.51
CA CYS A 351 -6.59 7.19 -27.45
C CYS A 351 -7.79 6.99 -26.49
N PHE A 352 -8.94 6.64 -27.08
CA PHE A 352 -10.19 6.36 -26.38
C PHE A 352 -10.70 4.99 -26.82
N CYS A 353 -10.76 4.04 -25.91
CA CYS A 353 -11.01 2.65 -26.22
C CYS A 353 -12.08 2.02 -25.33
N THR A 354 -12.91 1.16 -25.93
CA THR A 354 -13.83 0.27 -25.21
C THR A 354 -13.74 -1.12 -25.85
N THR A 355 -13.44 -2.16 -25.09
CA THR A 355 -13.19 -3.51 -25.63
C THR A 355 -14.03 -4.60 -24.94
N ASP A 356 -15.15 -4.27 -24.35
CA ASP A 356 -15.99 -5.26 -23.65
C ASP A 356 -16.66 -6.24 -24.64
N PRO A 357 -16.50 -7.56 -24.47
CA PRO A 357 -17.18 -8.55 -25.29
C PRO A 357 -18.70 -8.64 -25.04
N ASN A 358 -19.20 -8.10 -23.94
CA ASN A 358 -20.61 -8.02 -23.64
C ASN A 358 -21.18 -6.65 -24.06
N PRO A 359 -22.42 -6.55 -24.54
CA PRO A 359 -23.01 -5.30 -25.02
C PRO A 359 -23.35 -4.34 -23.87
N VAL A 360 -22.37 -4.06 -23.02
CA VAL A 360 -22.53 -3.17 -21.88
C VAL A 360 -21.97 -1.81 -22.26
N GLN A 361 -22.79 -0.78 -22.14
CA GLN A 361 -22.49 0.58 -22.59
C GLN A 361 -21.51 1.27 -21.65
N SER A 362 -20.28 1.49 -22.10
CA SER A 362 -19.34 2.42 -21.47
C SER A 362 -19.40 3.78 -22.17
N THR A 363 -19.15 4.85 -21.43
CA THR A 363 -19.14 6.21 -21.94
C THR A 363 -17.80 6.86 -21.74
N ILE A 364 -17.25 7.44 -22.79
CA ILE A 364 -16.04 8.28 -22.73
C ILE A 364 -16.36 9.66 -23.27
N ILE A 365 -16.07 10.70 -22.50
CA ILE A 365 -16.16 12.10 -22.90
C ILE A 365 -14.75 12.68 -22.97
N ALA A 366 -14.44 13.37 -24.06
CA ALA A 366 -13.17 14.06 -24.24
C ALA A 366 -13.42 15.55 -24.49
N GLN A 367 -12.74 16.40 -23.71
CA GLN A 367 -12.82 17.85 -23.84
C GLN A 367 -11.40 18.45 -23.89
N GLY A 368 -11.09 19.22 -24.91
CA GLY A 368 -9.79 19.89 -25.05
C GLY A 368 -8.58 18.95 -25.14
N CYS A 369 -8.80 17.66 -25.43
CA CYS A 369 -7.73 16.66 -25.46
C CYS A 369 -6.98 16.65 -26.78
N THR A 370 -5.65 16.45 -26.73
CA THR A 370 -4.83 16.11 -27.89
C THR A 370 -4.62 14.61 -27.98
N CYS A 371 -4.64 14.07 -29.20
CA CYS A 371 -4.51 12.63 -29.45
C CYS A 371 -3.43 12.37 -30.53
N SER A 372 -2.43 11.58 -30.19
CA SER A 372 -1.45 11.04 -31.15
C SER A 372 -1.63 9.52 -31.27
N GLY A 373 -2.07 9.06 -32.43
CA GLY A 373 -2.41 7.68 -32.74
C GLY A 373 -3.85 7.52 -33.22
N LEU A 374 -4.41 6.32 -33.09
CA LEU A 374 -5.82 6.08 -33.43
C LEU A 374 -6.71 6.82 -32.44
N LYS A 375 -7.58 7.74 -32.91
CA LYS A 375 -8.38 8.57 -32.01
C LYS A 375 -9.32 7.75 -31.15
N LYS A 376 -10.01 6.77 -31.74
CA LYS A 376 -10.95 5.92 -31.02
C LYS A 376 -10.97 4.47 -31.51
N ALA A 377 -11.11 3.54 -30.60
CA ALA A 377 -11.38 2.13 -30.86
C ALA A 377 -12.58 1.70 -30.01
N LEU A 378 -13.80 1.89 -30.53
CA LEU A 378 -15.02 1.67 -29.77
C LEU A 378 -15.66 0.35 -30.17
N GLN A 379 -16.16 -0.36 -29.17
CA GLN A 379 -16.99 -1.53 -29.35
C GLN A 379 -18.48 -1.15 -29.47
N SER A 380 -19.25 -2.02 -30.11
CA SER A 380 -20.68 -1.82 -30.33
C SER A 380 -21.43 -1.50 -29.02
N GLY A 381 -22.24 -0.45 -29.02
CA GLY A 381 -23.03 -0.01 -27.89
C GLY A 381 -22.38 1.02 -26.96
N SER A 382 -21.08 1.26 -27.07
CA SER A 382 -20.37 2.28 -26.27
C SER A 382 -20.50 3.67 -26.92
N THR A 383 -20.44 4.70 -26.07
CA THR A 383 -20.57 6.11 -26.48
C THR A 383 -19.24 6.84 -26.34
N PHE A 384 -18.88 7.61 -27.36
CA PHE A 384 -17.79 8.59 -27.30
C PHE A 384 -18.33 9.96 -27.70
N GLU A 385 -18.13 10.94 -26.86
CA GLU A 385 -18.51 12.32 -27.08
C GLU A 385 -17.28 13.23 -27.02
N GLU A 386 -17.08 14.05 -28.04
CA GLU A 386 -16.06 15.09 -28.06
C GLU A 386 -16.72 16.46 -27.88
N ARG A 387 -16.25 17.24 -26.93
CA ARG A 387 -16.77 18.58 -26.61
C ARG A 387 -15.70 19.66 -26.79
#